data_2bc8b31a0f28d6d34784d3ff2c29035b
#
_entry.id   2bc8b31a0f28d6d34784d3ff2c29035b
#
_cell.length_a   1.000
_cell.length_b   1.000
_cell.length_c   1.000
_cell.angle_alpha   90.00
_cell.angle_beta   90.00
_cell.angle_gamma   90.00
#
_symmetry.space_group_name_H-M   'P 1'
#
loop_
_entity.id
_entity.type
_entity.pdbx_description
1 polymer ?
#
loop_
_entity_poly.entity_id
_entity_poly.type
_entity_poly.pdbx_seq_one_letter_code
_entity_poly.pdbx_strand_id
1 'polypeptide(L)'
;VTPTHTPGRLAIPPLPTVLDAFNLAPADEARPLLLDCLGSLRWAERVLAHRPYPTVDALLAAADEAAYDLTASDLSEALAAETLPTLPDGIYSAAHMALDAAHAAYESRFGHAFVICLDGLPADEALDHVLAGIRSRLTNDPEDERVVAAEELRRTARGRLVSSLRGAESAATGPHPAPGA
;
A
#
# COMPACT_ATOMS: atom_id res chain seq x y z
N VAL A 1 -58.49 -14.66 26.55
CA VAL A 1 -57.67 -14.13 25.44
C VAL A 1 -56.20 -14.25 25.88
N THR A 2 -55.49 -15.25 25.36
CA THR A 2 -54.06 -15.52 25.65
C THR A 2 -53.19 -14.69 24.71
N PRO A 3 -52.24 -13.91 25.18
CA PRO A 3 -51.31 -13.21 24.29
C PRO A 3 -50.28 -14.19 23.68
N THR A 4 -50.30 -14.28 22.37
CA THR A 4 -49.32 -15.05 21.59
C THR A 4 -48.00 -14.32 21.66
N HIS A 5 -47.03 -14.88 22.38
CA HIS A 5 -45.66 -14.38 22.46
C HIS A 5 -44.90 -14.80 21.18
N THR A 6 -44.67 -13.87 20.27
CA THR A 6 -43.81 -14.08 19.10
C THR A 6 -42.36 -14.12 19.56
N PRO A 7 -41.63 -15.24 19.35
CA PRO A 7 -40.21 -15.27 19.72
C PRO A 7 -39.45 -14.27 18.86
N GLY A 8 -38.78 -13.33 19.52
CA GLY A 8 -37.89 -12.35 18.88
C GLY A 8 -36.80 -13.08 18.10
N ARG A 9 -36.73 -12.80 16.81
CA ARG A 9 -35.65 -13.28 15.92
C ARG A 9 -34.34 -12.72 16.46
N LEU A 10 -33.48 -13.57 17.03
CA LEU A 10 -32.11 -13.20 17.38
C LEU A 10 -31.43 -12.76 16.11
N ALA A 11 -31.14 -11.46 15.99
CA ALA A 11 -30.35 -10.93 14.92
C ALA A 11 -28.93 -11.49 15.11
N ILE A 12 -28.47 -12.31 14.17
CA ILE A 12 -27.07 -12.74 14.11
C ILE A 12 -26.27 -11.49 13.81
N PRO A 13 -25.28 -11.10 14.65
CA PRO A 13 -24.45 -9.94 14.35
C PRO A 13 -23.73 -10.16 13.01
N PRO A 14 -23.60 -9.12 12.18
CA PRO A 14 -22.82 -9.21 10.95
C PRO A 14 -21.39 -9.65 11.27
N LEU A 15 -20.80 -10.45 10.40
CA LEU A 15 -19.39 -10.83 10.52
C LEU A 15 -18.53 -9.56 10.49
N PRO A 16 -17.47 -9.48 11.32
CA PRO A 16 -16.57 -8.33 11.31
C PRO A 16 -15.96 -8.15 9.93
N THR A 17 -15.94 -6.92 9.45
CA THR A 17 -15.26 -6.58 8.20
C THR A 17 -13.75 -6.57 8.40
N VAL A 18 -12.97 -6.57 7.30
CA VAL A 18 -11.51 -6.42 7.38
C VAL A 18 -11.11 -5.09 8.04
N LEU A 19 -11.90 -4.05 7.81
CA LEU A 19 -11.70 -2.77 8.49
C LEU A 19 -11.94 -2.88 10.01
N ASP A 20 -12.95 -3.63 10.43
CA ASP A 20 -13.18 -3.88 11.86
C ASP A 20 -12.01 -4.66 12.48
N ALA A 21 -11.49 -5.65 11.76
CA ALA A 21 -10.32 -6.41 12.20
C ALA A 21 -9.09 -5.49 12.34
N PHE A 22 -8.84 -4.61 11.37
CA PHE A 22 -7.76 -3.62 11.44
C PHE A 22 -7.95 -2.63 12.61
N ASN A 23 -9.18 -2.16 12.83
CA ASN A 23 -9.50 -1.23 13.91
C ASN A 23 -9.30 -1.83 15.30
N LEU A 24 -9.58 -3.14 15.44
CA LEU A 24 -9.52 -3.85 16.73
C LEU A 24 -8.16 -4.53 16.99
N ALA A 25 -7.35 -4.71 15.96
CA ALA A 25 -6.04 -5.35 16.11
C ALA A 25 -5.13 -4.57 17.06
N PRO A 26 -4.36 -5.24 17.93
CA PRO A 26 -3.29 -4.61 18.68
C PRO A 26 -2.35 -3.81 17.76
N ALA A 27 -1.79 -2.71 18.26
CA ALA A 27 -0.95 -1.83 17.43
C ALA A 27 0.31 -2.55 16.89
N ASP A 28 0.87 -3.46 17.67
CA ASP A 28 2.03 -4.29 17.31
C ASP A 28 1.72 -5.32 16.22
N GLU A 29 0.46 -5.77 16.11
CA GLU A 29 0.01 -6.67 15.04
C GLU A 29 -0.34 -5.90 13.75
N ALA A 30 -0.90 -4.70 13.84
CA ALA A 30 -1.27 -3.90 12.68
C ALA A 30 -0.09 -3.09 12.08
N ARG A 31 0.93 -2.78 12.89
CA ARG A 31 2.09 -2.00 12.45
C ARG A 31 2.88 -2.64 11.29
N PRO A 32 3.20 -3.95 11.29
CA PRO A 32 3.91 -4.57 10.17
C PRO A 32 3.19 -4.37 8.83
N LEU A 33 1.87 -4.54 8.78
CA LEU A 33 1.07 -4.31 7.58
C LEU A 33 1.23 -2.88 7.04
N LEU A 34 1.25 -1.91 7.93
CA LEU A 34 1.44 -0.50 7.55
C LEU A 34 2.88 -0.25 7.07
N LEU A 35 3.88 -0.80 7.74
CA LEU A 35 5.28 -0.68 7.33
C LEU A 35 5.55 -1.36 5.96
N ASP A 36 4.84 -2.42 5.64
CA ASP A 36 4.89 -3.04 4.30
C ASP A 36 4.24 -2.14 3.23
N CYS A 37 3.29 -1.28 3.61
CA CYS A 37 2.70 -0.30 2.71
C CYS A 37 3.62 0.89 2.47
N LEU A 38 4.20 1.44 3.52
CA LEU A 38 5.15 2.55 3.49
C LEU A 38 6.15 2.40 4.64
N GLY A 39 7.44 2.27 4.32
CA GLY A 39 8.52 1.99 5.25
C GLY A 39 8.89 3.16 6.16
N SER A 40 7.92 3.84 6.76
CA SER A 40 8.11 4.92 7.75
C SER A 40 7.36 4.61 9.03
N LEU A 41 8.12 4.50 10.12
CA LEU A 41 7.54 4.26 11.45
C LEU A 41 6.60 5.40 11.86
N ARG A 42 6.97 6.65 11.59
CA ARG A 42 6.15 7.81 11.90
C ARG A 42 4.80 7.78 11.19
N TRP A 43 4.80 7.41 9.89
CA TRP A 43 3.57 7.25 9.13
C TRP A 43 2.68 6.15 9.72
N ALA A 44 3.25 4.99 9.99
CA ALA A 44 2.52 3.86 10.56
C ALA A 44 1.90 4.21 11.93
N GLU A 45 2.66 4.82 12.83
CA GLU A 45 2.16 5.24 14.15
C GLU A 45 1.05 6.28 14.04
N ARG A 46 1.14 7.21 13.09
CA ARG A 46 0.11 8.22 12.88
C ARG A 46 -1.20 7.59 12.38
N VAL A 47 -1.13 6.66 11.44
CA VAL A 47 -2.30 5.91 10.99
C VAL A 47 -2.89 5.07 12.13
N LEU A 48 -2.08 4.40 12.94
CA LEU A 48 -2.54 3.62 14.08
C LEU A 48 -3.23 4.48 15.16
N ALA A 49 -2.71 5.68 15.43
CA ALA A 49 -3.21 6.57 16.46
C ALA A 49 -4.62 7.12 16.18
N HIS A 50 -5.05 7.14 14.92
CA HIS A 50 -6.35 7.68 14.52
C HIS A 50 -7.45 6.61 14.41
N ARG A 51 -7.15 5.35 14.74
CA ARG A 51 -8.18 4.30 14.83
C ARG A 51 -9.15 4.56 15.99
N PRO A 52 -10.43 4.15 15.86
CA PRO A 52 -11.03 3.39 14.76
C PRO A 52 -11.48 4.26 13.59
N TYR A 53 -11.33 3.73 12.36
CA TYR A 53 -11.82 4.37 11.14
C TYR A 53 -13.26 3.91 10.84
N PRO A 54 -14.17 4.82 10.47
CA PRO A 54 -15.56 4.45 10.16
C PRO A 54 -15.70 3.78 8.79
N THR A 55 -14.82 4.07 7.85
CA THR A 55 -14.83 3.53 6.48
C THR A 55 -13.41 3.33 5.97
N VAL A 56 -13.25 2.49 4.93
CA VAL A 56 -11.96 2.33 4.23
C VAL A 56 -11.50 3.66 3.64
N ASP A 57 -12.42 4.46 3.08
CA ASP A 57 -12.06 5.78 2.53
C ASP A 57 -11.53 6.72 3.60
N ALA A 58 -12.06 6.67 4.83
CA ALA A 58 -11.54 7.47 5.94
C ALA A 58 -10.11 7.02 6.34
N LEU A 59 -9.84 5.71 6.35
CA LEU A 59 -8.50 5.17 6.56
C LEU A 59 -7.53 5.63 5.47
N LEU A 60 -7.94 5.52 4.20
CA LEU A 60 -7.10 5.94 3.06
C LEU A 60 -6.82 7.43 3.07
N ALA A 61 -7.81 8.26 3.40
CA ALA A 61 -7.63 9.70 3.52
C ALA A 61 -6.65 10.07 4.65
N ALA A 62 -6.76 9.42 5.80
CA ALA A 62 -5.83 9.61 6.92
C ALA A 62 -4.41 9.14 6.58
N ALA A 63 -4.28 8.05 5.84
CA ALA A 63 -3.00 7.54 5.37
C ALA A 63 -2.33 8.51 4.37
N ASP A 64 -3.11 9.08 3.44
CA ASP A 64 -2.65 10.11 2.51
C ASP A 64 -2.18 11.37 3.27
N GLU A 65 -2.97 11.86 4.22
CA GLU A 65 -2.63 13.02 5.04
C GLU A 65 -1.36 12.79 5.85
N ALA A 66 -1.24 11.61 6.47
CA ALA A 66 -0.04 11.23 7.20
C ALA A 66 1.21 11.18 6.32
N ALA A 67 1.08 10.83 5.03
CA ALA A 67 2.19 10.83 4.08
C ALA A 67 2.63 12.25 3.68
N TYR A 68 1.71 13.19 3.55
CA TYR A 68 2.06 14.61 3.31
C TYR A 68 2.79 15.26 4.48
N ASP A 69 2.57 14.76 5.70
CA ASP A 69 3.19 15.28 6.92
C ASP A 69 4.56 14.65 7.24
N LEU A 70 5.10 13.81 6.35
CA LEU A 70 6.44 13.23 6.54
C LEU A 70 7.51 14.32 6.48
N THR A 71 8.42 14.29 7.45
CA THR A 71 9.62 15.12 7.40
C THR A 71 10.59 14.59 6.33
N ALA A 72 11.59 15.39 5.97
CA ALA A 72 12.63 14.95 5.03
C ALA A 72 13.37 13.68 5.53
N SER A 73 13.53 13.52 6.84
CA SER A 73 14.12 12.31 7.44
C SER A 73 13.22 11.10 7.32
N ASP A 74 11.92 11.25 7.61
CA ASP A 74 10.94 10.18 7.51
C ASP A 74 10.77 9.72 6.04
N LEU A 75 10.79 10.67 5.10
CA LEU A 75 10.76 10.36 3.67
C LEU A 75 12.03 9.62 3.23
N SER A 76 13.20 10.02 3.73
CA SER A 76 14.45 9.31 3.42
C SER A 76 14.45 7.89 3.99
N GLU A 77 13.91 7.67 5.19
CA GLU A 77 13.69 6.34 5.77
C GLU A 77 12.80 5.49 4.88
N ALA A 78 11.64 6.03 4.47
CA ALA A 78 10.70 5.34 3.62
C ALA A 78 11.30 4.98 2.24
N LEU A 79 12.01 5.92 1.61
CA LEU A 79 12.67 5.68 0.33
C LEU A 79 13.81 4.66 0.42
N ALA A 80 14.51 4.59 1.55
CA ALA A 80 15.55 3.59 1.79
C ALA A 80 14.98 2.17 1.98
N ALA A 81 13.73 2.05 2.41
CA ALA A 81 13.02 0.79 2.55
C ALA A 81 12.42 0.27 1.23
N GLU A 82 12.32 1.14 0.21
CA GLU A 82 11.74 0.77 -1.08
C GLU A 82 12.68 -0.12 -1.89
N THR A 83 12.05 -1.03 -2.63
CA THR A 83 12.71 -1.88 -3.63
C THR A 83 12.28 -1.45 -5.03
N LEU A 84 13.05 -1.88 -6.04
CA LEU A 84 12.71 -1.60 -7.44
C LEU A 84 11.33 -2.16 -7.79
N PRO A 85 10.57 -1.48 -8.66
CA PRO A 85 9.25 -1.95 -9.09
C PRO A 85 9.37 -3.35 -9.72
N THR A 86 8.52 -4.26 -9.26
CA THR A 86 8.44 -5.61 -9.85
C THR A 86 7.69 -5.52 -11.18
N LEU A 87 8.36 -5.89 -12.26
CA LEU A 87 7.76 -5.97 -13.59
C LEU A 87 7.27 -7.39 -13.88
N PRO A 88 6.26 -7.53 -14.76
CA PRO A 88 5.76 -8.85 -15.17
C PRO A 88 6.83 -9.71 -15.82
N ASP A 89 6.73 -11.04 -15.67
CA ASP A 89 7.60 -12.01 -16.32
C ASP A 89 7.47 -11.95 -17.85
N GLY A 90 8.57 -12.24 -18.55
CA GLY A 90 8.59 -12.32 -20.03
C GLY A 90 9.26 -11.14 -20.73
N ILE A 91 9.88 -10.22 -19.99
CA ILE A 91 10.71 -9.14 -20.55
C ILE A 91 12.00 -9.74 -21.14
N TYR A 92 12.36 -9.34 -22.34
CA TYR A 92 13.63 -9.77 -22.98
C TYR A 92 14.84 -9.33 -22.16
N SER A 93 15.90 -10.16 -22.13
CA SER A 93 17.11 -9.89 -21.34
C SER A 93 17.78 -8.54 -21.65
N ALA A 94 17.70 -8.06 -22.89
CA ALA A 94 18.18 -6.73 -23.27
C ALA A 94 17.38 -5.59 -22.59
N ALA A 95 16.08 -5.76 -22.42
CA ALA A 95 15.24 -4.78 -21.73
C ALA A 95 15.52 -4.76 -20.22
N HIS A 96 15.79 -5.92 -19.61
CA HIS A 96 16.25 -6.00 -18.23
C HIS A 96 17.57 -5.26 -18.02
N MET A 97 18.57 -5.48 -18.88
CA MET A 97 19.85 -4.77 -18.77
C MET A 97 19.70 -3.25 -18.92
N ALA A 98 18.81 -2.80 -19.82
CA ALA A 98 18.53 -1.38 -19.97
C ALA A 98 17.82 -0.80 -18.72
N LEU A 99 16.91 -1.55 -18.13
CA LEU A 99 16.24 -1.16 -16.90
C LEU A 99 17.20 -1.10 -15.70
N ASP A 100 18.04 -2.12 -15.53
CA ASP A 100 19.06 -2.15 -14.47
C ASP A 100 20.02 -0.97 -14.58
N ALA A 101 20.48 -0.65 -15.80
CA ALA A 101 21.34 0.50 -16.04
C ALA A 101 20.63 1.83 -15.74
N ALA A 102 19.36 1.95 -16.09
CA ALA A 102 18.55 3.13 -15.80
C ALA A 102 18.32 3.32 -14.28
N HIS A 103 18.03 2.25 -13.57
CA HIS A 103 17.91 2.25 -12.11
C HIS A 103 19.22 2.65 -11.44
N ALA A 104 20.35 2.03 -11.84
CA ALA A 104 21.66 2.36 -11.30
C ALA A 104 22.04 3.84 -11.52
N ALA A 105 21.70 4.40 -12.68
CA ALA A 105 21.91 5.81 -12.96
C ALA A 105 21.05 6.72 -12.06
N TYR A 106 19.81 6.35 -11.82
CA TYR A 106 18.90 7.08 -10.93
C TYR A 106 19.38 7.04 -9.48
N GLU A 107 19.68 5.85 -8.96
CA GLU A 107 20.21 5.67 -7.59
C GLU A 107 21.53 6.42 -7.37
N SER A 108 22.44 6.38 -8.38
CA SER A 108 23.69 7.13 -8.32
C SER A 108 23.47 8.64 -8.24
N ARG A 109 22.41 9.15 -8.85
CA ARG A 109 22.11 10.59 -8.87
C ARG A 109 21.39 11.05 -7.60
N PHE A 110 20.42 10.30 -7.12
CA PHE A 110 19.48 10.74 -6.07
C PHE A 110 19.70 10.03 -4.72
N GLY A 111 20.46 8.93 -4.70
CA GLY A 111 20.81 8.21 -3.48
C GLY A 111 19.71 7.33 -2.90
N HIS A 112 18.65 7.05 -3.66
CA HIS A 112 17.55 6.15 -3.27
C HIS A 112 16.99 5.40 -4.48
N ALA A 113 16.22 4.33 -4.21
CA ALA A 113 15.54 3.56 -5.24
C ALA A 113 14.53 4.42 -6.03
N PHE A 114 14.36 4.11 -7.31
CA PHE A 114 13.33 4.73 -8.14
C PHE A 114 11.95 4.21 -7.72
N VAL A 115 11.07 5.11 -7.31
CA VAL A 115 9.68 4.80 -6.93
C VAL A 115 8.74 5.38 -7.96
N ILE A 116 7.81 4.56 -8.44
CA ILE A 116 6.72 4.95 -9.34
C ILE A 116 5.50 4.06 -9.06
N CYS A 117 4.34 4.66 -9.01
CA CYS A 117 3.08 3.94 -8.85
C CYS A 117 2.65 3.35 -10.21
N LEU A 118 2.48 2.03 -10.24
CA LEU A 118 2.04 1.29 -11.43
C LEU A 118 0.56 0.86 -11.34
N ASP A 119 -0.15 1.30 -10.32
CA ASP A 119 -1.55 0.93 -10.10
C ASP A 119 -2.44 1.36 -11.26
N GLY A 120 -3.23 0.39 -11.77
CA GLY A 120 -4.13 0.62 -12.90
C GLY A 120 -3.47 0.66 -14.27
N LEU A 121 -2.14 0.49 -14.34
CA LEU A 121 -1.41 0.42 -15.61
C LEU A 121 -1.45 -1.02 -16.17
N PRO A 122 -1.70 -1.22 -17.47
CA PRO A 122 -1.57 -2.53 -18.11
C PRO A 122 -0.14 -3.09 -17.96
N ALA A 123 -0.04 -4.40 -17.77
CA ALA A 123 1.25 -5.05 -17.50
C ALA A 123 2.26 -4.90 -18.66
N ASP A 124 1.77 -4.87 -19.89
CA ASP A 124 2.56 -4.69 -21.11
C ASP A 124 3.08 -3.25 -21.29
N GLU A 125 2.47 -2.26 -20.63
CA GLU A 125 2.90 -0.86 -20.65
C GLU A 125 3.86 -0.52 -19.49
N ALA A 126 3.97 -1.38 -18.47
CA ALA A 126 4.69 -1.09 -17.23
C ALA A 126 6.17 -0.79 -17.47
N LEU A 127 6.86 -1.58 -18.31
CA LEU A 127 8.27 -1.39 -18.60
C LEU A 127 8.55 -0.03 -19.27
N ASP A 128 7.78 0.30 -20.31
CA ASP A 128 7.94 1.57 -21.03
C ASP A 128 7.65 2.75 -20.12
N HIS A 129 6.64 2.63 -19.25
CA HIS A 129 6.29 3.65 -18.27
C HIS A 129 7.43 3.88 -17.26
N VAL A 130 8.03 2.81 -16.71
CA VAL A 130 9.16 2.90 -15.77
C VAL A 130 10.36 3.54 -16.47
N LEU A 131 10.75 3.08 -17.66
CA LEU A 131 11.89 3.64 -18.40
C LEU A 131 11.68 5.10 -18.80
N ALA A 132 10.49 5.47 -19.21
CA ALA A 132 10.14 6.86 -19.52
C ALA A 132 10.18 7.73 -18.26
N GLY A 133 9.64 7.22 -17.15
CA GLY A 133 9.67 7.88 -15.85
C GLY A 133 11.10 8.14 -15.36
N ILE A 134 11.98 7.13 -15.38
CA ILE A 134 13.39 7.29 -14.99
C ILE A 134 14.06 8.35 -15.87
N ARG A 135 13.91 8.23 -17.20
CA ARG A 135 14.53 9.16 -18.15
C ARG A 135 14.08 10.60 -17.92
N SER A 136 12.81 10.81 -17.70
CA SER A 136 12.24 12.13 -17.40
C SER A 136 12.80 12.69 -16.09
N ARG A 137 12.78 11.88 -15.02
CA ARG A 137 13.13 12.31 -13.67
C ARG A 137 14.64 12.46 -13.44
N LEU A 138 15.47 11.80 -14.24
CA LEU A 138 16.93 12.02 -14.23
C LEU A 138 17.35 13.46 -14.55
N THR A 139 16.47 14.27 -15.12
CA THR A 139 16.73 15.70 -15.40
C THR A 139 16.31 16.64 -14.28
N ASN A 140 15.61 16.15 -13.28
CA ASN A 140 15.13 16.96 -12.14
C ASN A 140 16.29 17.43 -11.26
N ASP A 141 16.10 18.56 -10.59
CA ASP A 141 16.91 18.91 -9.45
C ASP A 141 16.58 17.99 -8.26
N PRO A 142 17.53 17.70 -7.34
CA PRO A 142 17.30 16.79 -6.23
C PRO A 142 16.14 17.18 -5.32
N GLU A 143 15.82 18.46 -5.18
CA GLU A 143 14.68 18.94 -4.39
C GLU A 143 13.35 18.67 -5.09
N ASP A 144 13.27 18.95 -6.40
CA ASP A 144 12.09 18.67 -7.21
C ASP A 144 11.85 17.16 -7.28
N GLU A 145 12.91 16.38 -7.44
CA GLU A 145 12.83 14.91 -7.45
C GLU A 145 12.29 14.36 -6.14
N ARG A 146 12.69 14.93 -5.01
CA ARG A 146 12.18 14.51 -3.69
C ARG A 146 10.66 14.69 -3.59
N VAL A 147 10.11 15.78 -4.14
CA VAL A 147 8.67 16.03 -4.16
C VAL A 147 7.94 14.99 -5.02
N VAL A 148 8.49 14.70 -6.20
CA VAL A 148 7.92 13.68 -7.10
C VAL A 148 8.00 12.29 -6.47
N ALA A 149 9.14 11.93 -5.87
CA ALA A 149 9.31 10.65 -5.20
C ALA A 149 8.34 10.48 -4.01
N ALA A 150 8.12 11.53 -3.23
CA ALA A 150 7.15 11.52 -2.14
C ALA A 150 5.72 11.27 -2.63
N GLU A 151 5.31 11.91 -3.72
CA GLU A 151 3.98 11.71 -4.31
C GLU A 151 3.80 10.30 -4.88
N GLU A 152 4.81 9.77 -5.57
CA GLU A 152 4.78 8.40 -6.08
C GLU A 152 4.76 7.36 -4.94
N LEU A 153 5.53 7.61 -3.88
CA LEU A 153 5.54 6.77 -2.68
C LEU A 153 4.16 6.77 -1.99
N ARG A 154 3.52 7.94 -1.85
CA ARG A 154 2.18 8.07 -1.28
C ARG A 154 1.15 7.26 -2.09
N ARG A 155 1.18 7.37 -3.42
CA ARG A 155 0.29 6.61 -4.31
C ARG A 155 0.50 5.10 -4.18
N THR A 156 1.76 4.66 -4.17
CA THR A 156 2.13 3.26 -3.99
C THR A 156 1.66 2.72 -2.64
N ALA A 157 1.87 3.48 -1.56
CA ALA A 157 1.40 3.11 -0.23
C ALA A 157 -0.12 2.96 -0.16
N ARG A 158 -0.85 3.88 -0.80
CA ARG A 158 -2.31 3.80 -0.91
C ARG A 158 -2.76 2.53 -1.64
N GLY A 159 -2.15 2.20 -2.78
CA GLY A 159 -2.45 0.99 -3.53
C GLY A 159 -2.16 -0.29 -2.74
N ARG A 160 -1.01 -0.35 -2.05
CA ARG A 160 -0.64 -1.46 -1.18
C ARG A 160 -1.64 -1.63 -0.04
N LEU A 161 -2.07 -0.54 0.59
CA LEU A 161 -3.07 -0.58 1.68
C LEU A 161 -4.42 -1.12 1.19
N VAL A 162 -4.90 -0.66 0.03
CA VAL A 162 -6.12 -1.19 -0.61
C VAL A 162 -5.98 -2.68 -0.91
N SER A 163 -4.85 -3.10 -1.46
CA SER A 163 -4.58 -4.51 -1.80
C SER A 163 -4.53 -5.41 -0.57
N SER A 164 -3.90 -4.94 0.52
CA SER A 164 -3.83 -5.65 1.78
C SER A 164 -5.21 -5.87 2.41
N LEU A 165 -6.06 -4.84 2.38
CA LEU A 165 -7.44 -4.94 2.88
C LEU A 165 -8.27 -5.93 2.05
N ARG A 166 -8.16 -5.89 0.71
CA ARG A 166 -8.88 -6.82 -0.18
C ARG A 166 -8.38 -8.26 -0.04
N GLY A 167 -7.06 -8.45 0.10
CA GLY A 167 -6.46 -9.77 0.31
C GLY A 167 -6.95 -10.43 1.59
N ALA A 168 -7.09 -9.66 2.66
CA ALA A 168 -7.63 -10.13 3.93
C ALA A 168 -9.13 -10.49 3.83
N GLU A 169 -9.93 -9.75 3.04
CA GLU A 169 -11.33 -10.11 2.77
C GLU A 169 -11.46 -11.46 2.04
N SER A 170 -10.61 -11.68 1.04
CA SER A 170 -10.59 -12.94 0.27
C SER A 170 -10.17 -14.13 1.13
N ALA A 171 -9.23 -13.96 2.04
CA ALA A 171 -8.79 -14.99 2.97
C ALA A 171 -9.87 -15.34 4.02
N ALA A 172 -10.64 -14.36 4.47
CA ALA A 172 -11.75 -14.55 5.42
C ALA A 172 -12.96 -15.27 4.80
N THR A 173 -13.11 -15.19 3.46
CA THR A 173 -14.24 -15.79 2.71
C THR A 173 -13.89 -17.16 2.12
N GLY A 174 -12.67 -17.69 2.34
CA GLY A 174 -12.23 -19.00 1.84
C GLY A 174 -13.13 -20.16 2.31
N PRO A 175 -13.24 -21.25 1.53
CA PRO A 175 -14.17 -22.34 1.81
C PRO A 175 -13.86 -23.01 3.15
N HIS A 176 -14.85 -22.97 4.05
CA HIS A 176 -14.82 -23.72 5.30
C HIS A 176 -14.72 -25.22 4.95
N PRO A 177 -13.72 -25.98 5.47
CA PRO A 177 -13.67 -27.42 5.22
C PRO A 177 -14.96 -28.05 5.77
N ALA A 178 -15.65 -28.79 4.91
CA ALA A 178 -16.85 -29.54 5.31
C ALA A 178 -16.49 -30.48 6.47
N PRO A 179 -17.30 -30.57 7.52
CA PRO A 179 -17.09 -31.55 8.59
C PRO A 179 -17.17 -32.93 7.99
N GLY A 180 -16.11 -33.72 8.19
CA GLY A 180 -15.93 -35.04 7.64
C GLY A 180 -17.11 -35.99 7.94
N ALA A 181 -17.49 -36.73 6.93
CA ALA A 181 -18.39 -37.87 7.02
C ALA A 181 -17.68 -39.08 7.66
#